data_88df6b09599c6b3260fecb313110d7b4
#
_entry.id   88df6b09599c6b3260fecb313110d7b4
#
_cell.length_a   1.000
_cell.length_b   1.000
_cell.length_c   1.000
_cell.angle_alpha   90.00
_cell.angle_beta   90.00
_cell.angle_gamma   90.00
#
_symmetry.space_group_name_H-M   'P 1'
#
loop_
_entity.id
_entity.type
_entity.pdbx_description
1 polymer ?
#
loop_
_entity_poly.entity_id
_entity_poly.type
_entity_poly.pdbx_seq_one_letter_code
_entity_poly.pdbx_strand_id
1 'polypeptide(L)'
;MRFLTVPIRPFGSRSSQSNSMGKSSSPYLVIFVLTSSIAAFARTMHVITSKQRPRRLQIHGSDGKDYGYLLKGHEDLRQDERVMQLFGLVNMLLDATPATSAGDLSIARYAVVPLSPNSGLIGWVPNCDTLHALIREHRDAHKVPLNLEHRLMLAMAPDYDHLPLVNKVRSFFFFFWS
;
A
#
# COMPACT_ATOMS: atom_id res chain seq x y z
N MET A 1 26.58 -9.11 -11.43
CA MET A 1 25.14 -9.05 -11.10
C MET A 1 24.64 -7.65 -11.43
N ARG A 2 23.90 -7.46 -12.52
CA ARG A 2 23.35 -6.14 -12.89
C ARG A 2 22.06 -5.95 -12.09
N PHE A 3 22.05 -5.02 -11.17
CA PHE A 3 20.88 -4.68 -10.38
C PHE A 3 19.95 -3.76 -11.17
N LEU A 4 18.68 -4.08 -11.21
CA LEU A 4 17.61 -3.24 -11.74
C LEU A 4 17.55 -1.94 -10.92
N THR A 5 17.87 -0.85 -11.57
CA THR A 5 17.73 0.49 -11.00
C THR A 5 16.26 0.89 -11.07
N VAL A 6 15.58 0.90 -9.94
CA VAL A 6 14.19 1.39 -9.85
C VAL A 6 14.26 2.88 -9.52
N PRO A 7 13.78 3.79 -10.39
CA PRO A 7 13.73 5.20 -10.07
C PRO A 7 12.66 5.42 -8.99
N ILE A 8 13.11 5.75 -7.78
CA ILE A 8 12.22 6.16 -6.68
C ILE A 8 12.05 7.66 -6.78
N ARG A 9 10.87 8.13 -7.22
CA ARG A 9 10.52 9.54 -7.05
C ARG A 9 10.19 9.76 -5.57
N PRO A 10 10.80 10.78 -4.91
CA PRO A 10 10.38 11.15 -3.56
C PRO A 10 8.94 11.67 -3.61
N PHE A 11 8.14 11.20 -2.68
CA PHE A 11 6.79 11.68 -2.44
C PHE A 11 6.87 13.09 -1.87
N GLY A 12 6.36 14.07 -2.62
CA GLY A 12 6.03 15.41 -2.11
C GLY A 12 7.18 16.40 -1.97
N SER A 13 7.38 17.22 -3.01
CA SER A 13 7.73 18.64 -2.84
C SER A 13 7.25 19.39 -4.08
N ARG A 14 6.15 20.13 -3.94
CA ARG A 14 5.80 21.23 -4.85
C ARG A 14 6.86 22.31 -4.68
N SER A 15 7.72 22.48 -5.67
CA SER A 15 8.49 23.74 -5.78
C SER A 15 7.61 24.77 -6.48
N SER A 16 7.22 25.81 -5.74
CA SER A 16 6.67 27.03 -6.27
C SER A 16 7.67 27.65 -7.25
N GLN A 17 7.34 27.64 -8.54
CA GLN A 17 8.08 28.42 -9.53
C GLN A 17 7.62 29.86 -9.50
N SER A 18 8.51 30.75 -9.06
CA SER A 18 8.41 32.18 -9.33
C SER A 18 8.91 32.44 -10.76
N ASN A 19 8.06 33.03 -11.61
CA ASN A 19 8.40 33.52 -12.92
C ASN A 19 9.43 34.63 -12.84
N SER A 20 10.60 34.43 -13.47
CA SER A 20 11.42 35.52 -13.98
C SER A 20 11.84 35.22 -15.42
N MET A 21 11.45 36.11 -16.31
CA MET A 21 11.78 36.19 -17.73
C MET A 21 13.28 36.39 -17.95
N GLY A 22 13.91 35.60 -18.83
CA GLY A 22 15.29 35.87 -19.28
C GLY A 22 15.91 34.79 -20.16
N LYS A 23 15.76 34.96 -21.48
CA LYS A 23 16.67 34.56 -22.59
C LYS A 23 17.25 33.14 -22.68
N SER A 24 16.76 32.45 -23.72
CA SER A 24 17.49 31.63 -24.73
C SER A 24 18.78 30.94 -24.34
N SER A 25 18.70 29.62 -24.18
CA SER A 25 19.69 28.68 -24.77
C SER A 25 19.29 27.21 -24.52
N SER A 26 19.31 26.45 -25.61
CA SER A 26 19.39 24.97 -25.73
C SER A 26 18.41 24.07 -24.91
N PRO A 27 17.63 23.20 -25.58
CA PRO A 27 16.59 22.39 -24.94
C PRO A 27 17.08 21.02 -24.44
N TYR A 28 18.30 20.91 -23.94
CA TYR A 28 18.77 19.67 -23.31
C TYR A 28 18.59 19.79 -21.79
N LEU A 29 17.39 19.50 -21.31
CA LEU A 29 17.17 19.27 -19.88
C LEU A 29 17.89 17.98 -19.49
N VAL A 30 19.11 18.10 -18.97
CA VAL A 30 19.81 16.95 -18.36
C VAL A 30 19.10 16.60 -17.08
N ILE A 31 18.19 15.62 -17.16
CA ILE A 31 17.55 15.05 -15.96
C ILE A 31 18.60 14.19 -15.28
N PHE A 32 19.23 14.71 -14.23
CA PHE A 32 20.00 13.90 -13.31
C PHE A 32 19.05 12.98 -12.54
N VAL A 33 18.91 11.75 -12.99
CA VAL A 33 18.24 10.72 -12.21
C VAL A 33 19.21 10.32 -11.09
N LEU A 34 19.01 10.86 -9.89
CA LEU A 34 19.71 10.41 -8.70
C LEU A 34 19.27 8.97 -8.41
N THR A 35 20.07 8.02 -8.84
CA THR A 35 19.85 6.59 -8.55
C THR A 35 20.55 6.24 -7.25
N SER A 36 19.79 5.77 -6.26
CA SER A 36 20.37 5.16 -5.08
C SER A 36 20.62 3.67 -5.36
N SER A 37 21.78 3.17 -4.98
CA SER A 37 22.14 1.77 -5.04
C SER A 37 22.02 1.11 -3.66
N ILE A 38 21.90 -0.21 -3.63
CA ILE A 38 21.90 -0.98 -2.38
C ILE A 38 23.31 -0.96 -1.81
N ALA A 39 23.52 -0.35 -0.66
CA ALA A 39 24.78 -0.36 0.06
C ALA A 39 24.89 -1.60 0.97
N ALA A 40 23.85 -1.93 1.71
CA ALA A 40 23.82 -3.08 2.59
C ALA A 40 22.37 -3.53 2.89
N PHE A 41 22.23 -4.72 3.47
CA PHE A 41 21.01 -5.19 4.08
C PHE A 41 21.15 -5.19 5.60
N ALA A 42 20.07 -4.89 6.31
CA ALA A 42 20.04 -5.05 7.76
C ALA A 42 20.30 -6.52 8.13
N ARG A 43 21.00 -6.75 9.23
CA ARG A 43 21.36 -8.11 9.70
C ARG A 43 20.17 -8.92 10.23
N THR A 44 19.08 -8.24 10.55
CA THR A 44 17.89 -8.86 11.15
C THR A 44 16.67 -8.60 10.28
N MET A 45 15.77 -9.57 10.19
CA MET A 45 14.47 -9.46 9.56
C MET A 45 13.38 -9.76 10.60
N HIS A 46 12.27 -9.02 10.53
CA HIS A 46 11.12 -9.28 11.37
C HIS A 46 10.11 -10.16 10.64
N VAL A 47 9.78 -11.32 11.20
CA VAL A 47 8.73 -12.18 10.66
C VAL A 47 7.37 -11.70 11.17
N ILE A 48 6.45 -11.39 10.24
CA ILE A 48 5.08 -11.02 10.60
C ILE A 48 4.28 -12.30 10.86
N THR A 49 3.61 -12.36 12.00
CA THR A 49 2.81 -13.50 12.43
C THR A 49 1.49 -13.52 11.67
N SER A 50 1.51 -14.03 10.45
CA SER A 50 0.35 -14.23 9.58
C SER A 50 0.45 -15.59 8.89
N LYS A 51 -0.60 -16.02 8.18
CA LYS A 51 -0.63 -17.31 7.48
C LYS A 51 0.57 -17.51 6.55
N GLN A 52 0.96 -16.47 5.80
CA GLN A 52 2.08 -16.51 4.84
C GLN A 52 3.43 -16.10 5.42
N ARG A 53 3.47 -15.67 6.67
CA ARG A 53 4.69 -15.28 7.39
C ARG A 53 5.64 -14.40 6.56
N PRO A 54 5.17 -13.26 6.01
CA PRO A 54 6.04 -12.36 5.26
C PRO A 54 7.12 -11.79 6.17
N ARG A 55 8.27 -11.44 5.59
CA ARG A 55 9.43 -10.95 6.35
C ARG A 55 9.66 -9.48 6.02
N ARG A 56 9.61 -8.64 7.06
CA ARG A 56 10.02 -7.24 6.92
C ARG A 56 11.54 -7.18 6.94
N LEU A 57 12.11 -6.61 5.89
CA LEU A 57 13.54 -6.38 5.77
C LEU A 57 13.82 -4.89 5.57
N GLN A 58 15.04 -4.47 5.87
CA GLN A 58 15.50 -3.11 5.69
C GLN A 58 16.74 -3.10 4.81
N ILE A 59 16.76 -2.20 3.84
CA ILE A 59 17.85 -2.02 2.88
C ILE A 59 18.45 -0.64 3.11
N HIS A 60 19.76 -0.56 3.29
CA HIS A 60 20.50 0.68 3.39
C HIS A 60 20.89 1.15 1.99
N GLY A 61 20.49 2.34 1.62
CA GLY A 61 20.82 2.96 0.35
C GLY A 61 22.20 3.65 0.36
N SER A 62 22.81 3.80 -0.80
CA SER A 62 24.04 4.57 -0.97
C SER A 62 23.83 6.07 -0.70
N ASP A 63 22.60 6.52 -0.64
CA ASP A 63 22.17 7.87 -0.27
C ASP A 63 22.03 8.08 1.26
N GLY A 64 22.41 7.07 2.05
CA GLY A 64 22.32 7.09 3.51
C GLY A 64 20.90 6.89 4.06
N LYS A 65 19.91 6.58 3.21
CA LYS A 65 18.53 6.34 3.62
C LYS A 65 18.25 4.86 3.83
N ASP A 66 17.28 4.61 4.68
CA ASP A 66 16.75 3.28 4.95
C ASP A 66 15.45 3.02 4.21
N TYR A 67 15.39 1.90 3.51
CA TYR A 67 14.26 1.47 2.72
C TYR A 67 13.67 0.18 3.29
N GLY A 68 12.45 0.28 3.83
CA GLY A 68 11.72 -0.88 4.33
C GLY A 68 11.03 -1.64 3.19
N TYR A 69 11.11 -2.96 3.23
CA TYR A 69 10.40 -3.85 2.31
C TYR A 69 9.79 -5.03 3.04
N LEU A 70 8.74 -5.57 2.44
CA LEU A 70 8.12 -6.82 2.85
C LEU A 70 8.48 -7.89 1.81
N LEU A 71 9.25 -8.88 2.22
CA LEU A 71 9.55 -10.06 1.40
C LEU A 71 8.39 -11.06 1.55
N LYS A 72 7.72 -11.33 0.46
CA LYS A 72 6.67 -12.34 0.35
C LYS A 72 7.16 -13.53 -0.45
N GLY A 73 6.79 -14.73 0.00
CA GLY A 73 6.97 -15.99 -0.71
C GLY A 73 5.62 -16.63 -1.01
N HIS A 74 5.60 -17.59 -1.94
CA HIS A 74 4.42 -18.32 -2.38
C HIS A 74 3.32 -17.45 -3.03
N GLU A 75 3.69 -16.29 -3.54
CA GLU A 75 2.81 -15.35 -4.24
C GLU A 75 3.49 -14.81 -5.50
N ASP A 76 2.71 -14.67 -6.57
CA ASP A 76 3.15 -14.01 -7.80
C ASP A 76 2.81 -12.51 -7.75
N LEU A 77 3.80 -11.68 -7.51
CA LEU A 77 3.63 -10.24 -7.37
C LEU A 77 3.58 -9.46 -8.70
N ARG A 78 3.65 -10.14 -9.85
CA ARG A 78 3.56 -9.48 -11.15
C ARG A 78 2.20 -8.82 -11.37
N GLN A 79 1.13 -9.41 -10.82
CA GLN A 79 -0.20 -8.83 -10.85
C GLN A 79 -0.26 -7.55 -10.00
N ASP A 80 0.29 -7.56 -8.80
CA ASP A 80 0.34 -6.38 -7.93
C ASP A 80 1.15 -5.25 -8.58
N GLU A 81 2.25 -5.57 -9.26
CA GLU A 81 3.03 -4.60 -10.03
C GLU A 81 2.17 -3.94 -11.12
N ARG A 82 1.35 -4.71 -11.85
CA ARG A 82 0.43 -4.19 -12.86
C ARG A 82 -0.63 -3.28 -12.26
N VAL A 83 -1.15 -3.63 -11.09
CA VAL A 83 -2.10 -2.76 -10.36
C VAL A 83 -1.44 -1.42 -9.99
N MET A 84 -0.18 -1.43 -9.53
CA MET A 84 0.54 -0.19 -9.27
C MET A 84 0.79 0.65 -10.53
N GLN A 85 0.99 0.02 -11.69
CA GLN A 85 1.07 0.71 -12.98
C GLN A 85 -0.28 1.35 -13.35
N LEU A 86 -1.39 0.62 -13.19
CA LEU A 86 -2.74 1.12 -13.40
C LEU A 86 -3.03 2.33 -12.48
N PHE A 87 -2.70 2.26 -11.20
CA PHE A 87 -2.85 3.38 -10.28
C PHE A 87 -2.04 4.60 -10.71
N GLY A 88 -0.85 4.38 -11.31
CA GLY A 88 -0.08 5.46 -11.91
C GLY A 88 -0.79 6.15 -13.07
N LEU A 89 -1.43 5.39 -13.94
CA LEU A 89 -2.23 5.92 -15.06
C LEU A 89 -3.46 6.68 -14.53
N VAL A 90 -4.18 6.11 -13.56
CA VAL A 90 -5.33 6.77 -12.93
C VAL A 90 -4.91 8.11 -12.31
N ASN A 91 -3.79 8.16 -11.59
CA ASN A 91 -3.27 9.40 -11.02
C ASN A 91 -2.96 10.46 -12.07
N MET A 92 -2.39 10.06 -13.23
CA MET A 92 -2.17 10.98 -14.35
C MET A 92 -3.49 11.57 -14.87
N LEU A 93 -4.55 10.77 -14.96
CA LEU A 93 -5.87 11.24 -15.40
C LEU A 93 -6.53 12.14 -14.35
N LEU A 94 -6.40 11.80 -13.07
CA LEU A 94 -6.90 12.64 -11.96
C LEU A 94 -6.21 14.01 -11.94
N ASP A 95 -4.91 14.05 -12.17
CA ASP A 95 -4.12 15.29 -12.22
C ASP A 95 -4.45 16.14 -13.45
N ALA A 96 -4.72 15.49 -14.59
CA ALA A 96 -5.08 16.15 -15.83
C ALA A 96 -6.51 16.74 -15.84
N THR A 97 -7.41 16.28 -14.96
CA THR A 97 -8.80 16.70 -14.89
C THR A 97 -8.96 17.84 -13.85
N PRO A 98 -9.41 19.06 -14.23
CA PRO A 98 -9.47 20.19 -13.32
C PRO A 98 -10.24 19.95 -12.03
N ALA A 99 -11.38 19.24 -12.09
CA ALA A 99 -12.21 18.96 -10.93
C ALA A 99 -11.52 18.07 -9.88
N THR A 100 -10.77 17.07 -10.33
CA THR A 100 -10.05 16.12 -9.45
C THR A 100 -8.69 16.67 -9.01
N SER A 101 -8.03 17.43 -9.88
CA SER A 101 -6.78 18.12 -9.57
C SER A 101 -6.99 19.21 -8.51
N ALA A 102 -8.10 19.95 -8.57
CA ALA A 102 -8.46 20.93 -7.53
C ALA A 102 -8.70 20.28 -6.15
N GLY A 103 -9.16 19.03 -6.11
CA GLY A 103 -9.36 18.26 -4.89
C GLY A 103 -8.09 17.53 -4.41
N ASP A 104 -6.96 17.66 -5.09
CA ASP A 104 -5.69 16.94 -4.82
C ASP A 104 -5.90 15.41 -4.67
N LEU A 105 -6.79 14.86 -5.50
CA LEU A 105 -7.14 13.44 -5.44
C LEU A 105 -6.03 12.59 -6.05
N SER A 106 -5.52 11.63 -5.29
CA SER A 106 -4.50 10.68 -5.76
C SER A 106 -4.61 9.33 -5.04
N ILE A 107 -4.21 8.28 -5.74
CA ILE A 107 -4.08 6.95 -5.17
C ILE A 107 -2.64 6.76 -4.69
N ALA A 108 -2.46 6.43 -3.42
CA ALA A 108 -1.14 6.11 -2.88
C ALA A 108 -0.56 4.86 -3.58
N ARG A 109 0.71 4.97 -4.02
CA ARG A 109 1.43 3.88 -4.68
C ARG A 109 2.63 3.48 -3.84
N TYR A 110 2.95 2.20 -3.88
CA TYR A 110 4.15 1.64 -3.26
C TYR A 110 4.93 0.80 -4.26
N ALA A 111 6.20 0.55 -3.99
CA ALA A 111 7.02 -0.27 -4.86
C ALA A 111 6.61 -1.74 -4.78
N VAL A 112 6.48 -2.39 -5.93
CA VAL A 112 6.32 -3.84 -6.04
C VAL A 112 7.41 -4.35 -6.97
N VAL A 113 8.23 -5.28 -6.49
CA VAL A 113 9.37 -5.82 -7.21
C VAL A 113 9.25 -7.35 -7.25
N PRO A 114 8.68 -7.93 -8.31
CA PRO A 114 8.68 -9.37 -8.51
C PRO A 114 10.13 -9.86 -8.67
N LEU A 115 10.52 -10.85 -7.88
CA LEU A 115 11.84 -11.49 -7.97
C LEU A 115 11.79 -12.82 -8.70
N SER A 116 10.68 -13.53 -8.54
CA SER A 116 10.41 -14.80 -9.20
C SER A 116 8.89 -15.00 -9.34
N PRO A 117 8.42 -16.06 -10.02
CA PRO A 117 6.99 -16.37 -10.13
C PRO A 117 6.28 -16.58 -8.79
N ASN A 118 7.02 -16.83 -7.71
CA ASN A 118 6.46 -17.12 -6.40
C ASN A 118 7.08 -16.35 -5.25
N SER A 119 7.81 -15.27 -5.55
CA SER A 119 8.40 -14.41 -4.53
C SER A 119 8.65 -13.00 -5.03
N GLY A 120 8.62 -12.02 -4.13
CA GLY A 120 8.95 -10.64 -4.44
C GLY A 120 8.96 -9.74 -3.22
N LEU A 121 9.23 -8.47 -3.48
CA LEU A 121 9.32 -7.42 -2.48
C LEU A 121 8.19 -6.41 -2.67
N ILE A 122 7.57 -6.02 -1.57
CA ILE A 122 6.60 -4.92 -1.52
C ILE A 122 7.21 -3.82 -0.64
N GLY A 123 7.24 -2.59 -1.14
CA GLY A 123 7.70 -1.44 -0.37
C GLY A 123 6.86 -1.25 0.89
N TRP A 124 7.50 -1.06 2.02
CA TRP A 124 6.83 -0.79 3.29
C TRP A 124 6.21 0.60 3.26
N VAL A 125 4.90 0.67 3.43
CA VAL A 125 4.18 1.95 3.52
C VAL A 125 4.35 2.49 4.95
N PRO A 126 4.92 3.67 5.13
CA PRO A 126 5.05 4.26 6.46
C PRO A 126 3.69 4.71 6.99
N ASN A 127 3.58 4.82 8.31
CA ASN A 127 2.40 5.35 9.00
C ASN A 127 1.09 4.64 8.62
N CYS A 128 1.14 3.33 8.41
CA CYS A 128 -0.03 2.51 8.16
C CYS A 128 -0.19 1.44 9.24
N ASP A 129 -1.44 1.09 9.49
CA ASP A 129 -1.81 -0.03 10.34
C ASP A 129 -2.86 -0.90 9.66
N THR A 130 -3.12 -2.09 10.21
CA THR A 130 -4.16 -2.95 9.70
C THR A 130 -5.54 -2.40 10.09
N LEU A 131 -6.53 -2.56 9.19
CA LEU A 131 -7.91 -2.18 9.52
C LEU A 131 -8.39 -2.88 10.81
N HIS A 132 -7.95 -4.13 11.05
CA HIS A 132 -8.27 -4.87 12.26
C HIS A 132 -7.71 -4.18 13.53
N ALA A 133 -6.47 -3.67 13.48
CA ALA A 133 -5.87 -2.96 14.60
C ALA A 133 -6.63 -1.65 14.89
N LEU A 134 -6.97 -0.89 13.85
CA LEU A 134 -7.76 0.35 13.97
C LEU A 134 -9.17 0.08 14.54
N ILE A 135 -9.84 -0.97 14.06
CA ILE A 135 -11.15 -1.38 14.59
C ILE A 135 -11.03 -1.78 16.06
N ARG A 136 -10.00 -2.54 16.41
CA ARG A 136 -9.76 -2.96 17.80
C ARG A 136 -9.55 -1.75 18.70
N GLU A 137 -8.65 -0.86 18.35
CA GLU A 137 -8.36 0.36 19.12
C GLU A 137 -9.64 1.19 19.34
N HIS A 138 -10.39 1.43 18.26
CA HIS A 138 -11.67 2.16 18.36
C HIS A 138 -12.67 1.46 19.29
N ARG A 139 -12.86 0.15 19.16
CA ARG A 139 -13.79 -0.61 19.97
C ARG A 139 -13.36 -0.70 21.43
N ASP A 140 -12.08 -0.87 21.70
CA ASP A 140 -11.54 -0.90 23.06
C ASP A 140 -11.76 0.44 23.77
N ALA A 141 -11.55 1.57 23.06
CA ALA A 141 -11.84 2.91 23.57
C ALA A 141 -13.32 3.13 23.88
N HIS A 142 -14.23 2.54 23.10
CA HIS A 142 -15.68 2.65 23.28
C HIS A 142 -16.29 1.49 24.07
N LYS A 143 -15.46 0.58 24.63
CA LYS A 143 -15.89 -0.61 25.36
C LYS A 143 -16.85 -1.52 24.57
N VAL A 144 -16.67 -1.59 23.25
CA VAL A 144 -17.45 -2.43 22.34
C VAL A 144 -16.70 -3.74 22.09
N PRO A 145 -17.27 -4.92 22.47
CA PRO A 145 -16.62 -6.21 22.21
C PRO A 145 -16.36 -6.45 20.71
N LEU A 146 -15.19 -6.99 20.35
CA LEU A 146 -14.83 -7.29 18.95
C LEU A 146 -15.78 -8.27 18.26
N ASN A 147 -16.42 -9.15 19.02
CA ASN A 147 -17.33 -10.18 18.54
C ASN A 147 -18.82 -9.85 18.75
N LEU A 148 -19.14 -8.58 18.99
CA LEU A 148 -20.53 -8.16 19.30
C LEU A 148 -21.49 -8.58 18.19
N GLU A 149 -21.17 -8.26 16.94
CA GLU A 149 -22.01 -8.58 15.77
C GLU A 149 -22.19 -10.10 15.62
N HIS A 150 -21.10 -10.85 15.76
CA HIS A 150 -21.16 -12.31 15.68
C HIS A 150 -22.06 -12.90 16.79
N ARG A 151 -21.97 -12.37 18.01
CA ARG A 151 -22.84 -12.82 19.12
C ARG A 151 -24.30 -12.50 18.86
N LEU A 152 -24.59 -11.30 18.35
CA LEU A 152 -25.97 -10.90 18.01
C LEU A 152 -26.52 -11.76 16.86
N MET A 153 -25.71 -12.00 15.85
CA MET A 153 -26.08 -12.86 14.72
C MET A 153 -26.40 -14.30 15.19
N LEU A 154 -25.59 -14.88 16.06
CA LEU A 154 -25.85 -16.20 16.63
C LEU A 154 -27.08 -16.21 17.57
N ALA A 155 -27.38 -15.11 18.27
CA ALA A 155 -28.59 -14.99 19.06
C ALA A 155 -29.88 -14.99 18.19
N MET A 156 -29.79 -14.38 16.99
CA MET A 156 -30.88 -14.36 16.01
C MET A 156 -31.00 -15.68 15.21
N ALA A 157 -29.91 -16.33 14.95
CA ALA A 157 -29.83 -17.56 14.16
C ALA A 157 -28.80 -18.53 14.78
N PRO A 158 -29.21 -19.31 15.82
CA PRO A 158 -28.28 -20.22 16.51
C PRO A 158 -27.61 -21.24 15.59
N ASP A 159 -28.30 -21.68 14.54
CA ASP A 159 -27.80 -22.63 13.55
C ASP A 159 -27.13 -21.96 12.34
N TYR A 160 -26.62 -20.72 12.49
CA TYR A 160 -26.10 -19.91 11.39
C TYR A 160 -25.09 -20.67 10.51
N ASP A 161 -24.21 -21.47 11.10
CA ASP A 161 -23.19 -22.20 10.37
C ASP A 161 -23.77 -23.26 9.41
N HIS A 162 -24.95 -23.79 9.73
CA HIS A 162 -25.65 -24.82 8.94
C HIS A 162 -26.72 -24.25 7.99
N LEU A 163 -26.98 -22.95 8.06
CA LEU A 163 -27.99 -22.31 7.20
C LEU A 163 -27.54 -22.31 5.72
N PRO A 164 -28.48 -22.46 4.78
CA PRO A 164 -28.24 -22.15 3.37
C PRO A 164 -27.77 -20.72 3.16
N LEU A 165 -26.96 -20.47 2.11
CA LEU A 165 -26.39 -19.15 1.84
C LEU A 165 -27.43 -18.02 1.83
N VAL A 166 -28.60 -18.25 1.23
CA VAL A 166 -29.70 -17.28 1.17
C VAL A 166 -30.16 -16.86 2.57
N ASN A 167 -30.27 -17.81 3.49
CA ASN A 167 -30.69 -17.54 4.87
C ASN A 167 -29.57 -16.86 5.68
N LYS A 168 -28.31 -17.20 5.42
CA LYS A 168 -27.15 -16.49 5.99
C LYS A 168 -27.15 -15.01 5.59
N VAL A 169 -27.34 -14.73 4.31
CA VAL A 169 -27.45 -13.37 3.78
C VAL A 169 -28.63 -12.63 4.39
N ARG A 170 -29.79 -13.29 4.49
CA ARG A 170 -31.00 -12.69 5.11
C ARG A 170 -30.79 -12.32 6.58
N SER A 171 -30.18 -13.21 7.37
CA SER A 171 -29.85 -12.95 8.78
C SER A 171 -28.87 -11.79 8.92
N PHE A 172 -27.89 -11.69 8.01
CA PHE A 172 -26.93 -10.60 7.97
C PHE A 172 -27.60 -9.25 7.64
N PHE A 173 -28.45 -9.19 6.61
CA PHE A 173 -29.17 -7.96 6.25
C PHE A 173 -30.15 -7.49 7.32
N PHE A 174 -30.85 -8.40 7.98
CA PHE A 174 -31.75 -8.04 9.09
C PHE A 174 -31.01 -7.35 10.25
N PHE A 175 -29.77 -7.77 10.49
CA PHE A 175 -28.92 -7.19 11.52
C PHE A 175 -28.45 -5.76 11.19
N PHE A 176 -28.19 -5.44 9.94
CA PHE A 176 -27.69 -4.12 9.52
C PHE A 176 -28.79 -3.10 9.23
N TRP A 177 -30.05 -3.53 9.12
CA TRP A 177 -31.17 -2.66 8.77
C TRP A 177 -32.14 -2.37 9.95
N SER A 178 -31.94 -3.01 11.10
CA SER A 178 -32.63 -2.70 12.36
C SER A 178 -31.82 -1.73 13.22
#